data_85662544a4aa16e53e2dd28500928e09
#
_entry.id   85662544a4aa16e53e2dd28500928e09
#
_cell.length_a   1.000
_cell.length_b   1.000
_cell.length_c   1.000
_cell.angle_alpha   90.00
_cell.angle_beta   90.00
_cell.angle_gamma   90.00
#
_symmetry.space_group_name_H-M   'P 1'
#
loop_
_entity.id
_entity.type
_entity.pdbx_description
1 polymer ?
#
loop_
_entity_poly.entity_id
_entity_poly.type
_entity_poly.pdbx_seq_one_letter_code
_entity_poly.pdbx_strand_id
1 'polypeptide(L)'
;MYRTDFASRALAVAVLVGLLAPGVARAQAIIPGETGTTFNLTASTGYITSADGGSLYTWGYGTGAEMQYPGPTLIVNEGDTVTVNLTNTLPVPTSIVFPGLEGVTATGGAAGSLTQESTGPGDVVTYTFTASNPGTYTYRSGTRPDLQVDMGLAGALIVRPAGYDAISNRTAYGHPDSRYDHEYMFMLSEMDHRIHEAAELAVTPADFAAIDTSNFRPTYWFVNGRTAPDTLFPSSYPLFPYQPYGSFVRGKPGDRILMRIIGMGNDMHPLHAHGENSTVIAQDGRLLASGPGAGADLAYSDFTISIVPGGTMDSIFQWTGEGMGWDIYGTGAGYEHGTCTSDQFNADDVVNNDTGMVTADGNGNGYADGDGFHDVTWEYCADHGKPFPVTLPGLLDLAFGGFYSGSPFLGHDDALPPGEGGLNFNGGYHFMWHSHNEKELANFDVFPGGMMTMFVLEPPGTPIP
;
A
#
# COMPACT_ATOMS: atom_id res chain seq x y z
N MET A 1 41.60 -16.70 -11.93
CA MET A 1 41.04 -18.05 -11.90
C MET A 1 40.09 -18.11 -10.70
N TYR A 2 38.95 -17.43 -10.77
CA TYR A 2 37.81 -17.57 -9.88
C TYR A 2 36.55 -17.27 -10.71
N ARG A 3 36.02 -18.32 -11.30
CA ARG A 3 34.64 -18.38 -11.82
C ARG A 3 34.05 -19.59 -11.13
N THR A 4 33.08 -19.38 -10.30
CA THR A 4 31.95 -20.28 -10.00
C THR A 4 31.17 -19.70 -8.82
N ASP A 5 29.87 -19.75 -8.97
CA ASP A 5 28.80 -19.74 -7.97
C ASP A 5 27.82 -18.57 -7.96
N PHE A 6 27.56 -17.94 -9.12
CA PHE A 6 26.38 -17.09 -9.22
C PHE A 6 25.09 -17.87 -9.62
N ALA A 7 25.24 -19.03 -10.26
CA ALA A 7 24.08 -19.81 -10.75
C ALA A 7 23.39 -20.66 -9.66
N SER A 8 24.08 -20.98 -8.57
CA SER A 8 23.52 -21.83 -7.51
C SER A 8 22.68 -21.07 -6.47
N ARG A 9 22.80 -19.74 -6.38
CA ARG A 9 22.01 -18.94 -5.44
C ARG A 9 20.66 -18.48 -6.02
N ALA A 10 20.59 -18.30 -7.32
CA ALA A 10 19.31 -18.00 -8.00
C ALA A 10 18.33 -19.19 -7.97
N LEU A 11 18.86 -20.44 -7.98
CA LEU A 11 18.03 -21.63 -7.94
C LEU A 11 17.45 -21.93 -6.55
N ALA A 12 18.07 -21.44 -5.49
CA ALA A 12 17.60 -21.65 -4.12
C ALA A 12 16.41 -20.75 -3.73
N VAL A 13 16.25 -19.61 -4.38
CA VAL A 13 15.11 -18.68 -4.13
C VAL A 13 13.84 -19.18 -4.86
N ALA A 14 13.97 -19.79 -6.03
CA ALA A 14 12.84 -20.31 -6.79
C ALA A 14 12.21 -21.59 -6.18
N VAL A 15 12.96 -22.36 -5.39
CA VAL A 15 12.46 -23.63 -4.79
C VAL A 15 11.73 -23.40 -3.46
N LEU A 16 11.88 -22.25 -2.80
CA LEU A 16 11.26 -22.01 -1.50
C LEU A 16 9.83 -21.45 -1.58
N VAL A 17 9.39 -20.98 -2.74
CA VAL A 17 8.02 -20.46 -2.95
C VAL A 17 7.00 -21.60 -3.24
N GLY A 18 7.48 -22.76 -3.61
CA GLY A 18 6.65 -23.92 -4.03
C GLY A 18 6.15 -24.87 -2.94
N LEU A 19 6.40 -24.63 -1.65
CA LEU A 19 6.05 -25.56 -0.56
C LEU A 19 5.10 -24.94 0.48
N LEU A 20 4.08 -24.21 0.07
CA LEU A 20 2.97 -23.86 0.95
C LEU A 20 1.78 -24.78 0.63
N ALA A 21 1.53 -25.71 1.56
CA ALA A 21 0.45 -26.67 1.53
C ALA A 21 -0.93 -26.02 1.38
N PRO A 22 -1.89 -26.69 0.71
CA PRO A 22 -3.27 -26.20 0.61
C PRO A 22 -3.98 -26.38 1.95
N GLY A 23 -4.24 -25.30 2.66
CA GLY A 23 -4.96 -25.35 3.94
C GLY A 23 -5.03 -24.05 4.70
N VAL A 24 -4.62 -22.93 4.13
CA VAL A 24 -4.75 -21.63 4.81
C VAL A 24 -6.10 -21.01 4.46
N ALA A 25 -6.90 -20.82 5.49
CA ALA A 25 -8.17 -20.11 5.43
C ALA A 25 -8.02 -18.79 4.64
N ARG A 26 -9.07 -18.47 3.87
CA ARG A 26 -9.24 -17.21 3.14
C ARG A 26 -8.83 -16.01 3.99
N ALA A 27 -7.59 -15.60 3.92
CA ALA A 27 -7.20 -14.27 4.33
C ALA A 27 -7.57 -13.35 3.15
N GLN A 28 -8.63 -12.59 3.30
CA GLN A 28 -8.92 -11.48 2.39
C GLN A 28 -7.79 -10.47 2.52
N ALA A 29 -7.42 -9.81 1.41
CA ALA A 29 -6.45 -8.72 1.44
C ALA A 29 -7.02 -7.54 2.26
N ILE A 30 -6.84 -7.61 3.56
CA ILE A 30 -7.16 -6.57 4.55
C ILE A 30 -5.82 -6.11 5.11
N ILE A 31 -5.70 -4.82 5.37
CA ILE A 31 -4.50 -4.26 6.01
C ILE A 31 -4.25 -4.99 7.35
N PRO A 32 -3.06 -5.58 7.52
CA PRO A 32 -2.68 -6.17 8.80
C PRO A 32 -2.45 -5.07 9.84
N GLY A 33 -2.86 -5.31 11.08
CA GLY A 33 -2.71 -4.35 12.16
C GLY A 33 -3.31 -4.83 13.46
N GLU A 34 -3.17 -4.00 14.50
CA GLU A 34 -3.72 -4.21 15.83
C GLU A 34 -5.10 -3.60 15.91
N THR A 35 -6.10 -4.39 16.27
CA THR A 35 -7.50 -3.94 16.37
C THR A 35 -7.90 -3.79 17.84
N GLY A 36 -8.54 -2.69 18.20
CA GLY A 36 -9.02 -2.46 19.56
C GLY A 36 -9.14 -0.99 19.92
N THR A 37 -9.36 -0.71 21.20
CA THR A 37 -9.48 0.66 21.73
C THR A 37 -8.38 1.01 22.72
N THR A 38 -7.53 0.05 23.10
CA THR A 38 -6.40 0.28 24.00
C THR A 38 -5.16 -0.37 23.40
N PHE A 39 -4.14 0.44 23.16
CA PHE A 39 -2.87 0.02 22.59
C PHE A 39 -1.73 0.33 23.55
N ASN A 40 -0.87 -0.66 23.78
CA ASN A 40 0.33 -0.49 24.58
C ASN A 40 1.52 -0.55 23.63
N LEU A 41 2.14 0.59 23.40
CA LEU A 41 3.28 0.73 22.50
C LEU A 41 4.56 0.96 23.28
N THR A 42 5.63 0.35 22.83
CA THR A 42 6.98 0.59 23.35
C THR A 42 7.81 1.26 22.26
N ALA A 43 8.41 2.40 22.55
CA ALA A 43 9.43 2.98 21.71
C ALA A 43 10.77 2.33 22.08
N SER A 44 11.40 1.65 21.13
CA SER A 44 12.66 0.92 21.35
C SER A 44 13.56 0.99 20.12
N THR A 45 14.80 0.53 20.28
CA THR A 45 15.82 0.47 19.23
C THR A 45 15.92 -0.92 18.65
N GLY A 46 16.38 -1.02 17.41
CA GLY A 46 16.65 -2.29 16.74
C GLY A 46 17.35 -2.06 15.40
N TYR A 47 17.25 -3.05 14.53
CA TYR A 47 17.79 -2.98 13.19
C TYR A 47 16.77 -3.45 12.18
N ILE A 48 16.67 -2.75 11.07
CA ILE A 48 15.95 -3.20 9.88
C ILE A 48 16.95 -3.60 8.79
N THR A 49 16.50 -4.37 7.83
CA THR A 49 17.32 -4.82 6.70
C THR A 49 16.81 -4.21 5.40
N SER A 50 17.71 -4.03 4.46
CA SER A 50 17.40 -3.64 3.09
C SER A 50 17.83 -4.74 2.11
N ALA A 51 17.21 -4.76 0.95
CA ALA A 51 17.38 -5.84 -0.04
C ALA A 51 18.80 -5.95 -0.63
N ASP A 52 19.61 -4.91 -0.53
CA ASP A 52 21.05 -4.91 -0.88
C ASP A 52 21.92 -5.61 0.17
N GLY A 53 21.34 -6.05 1.28
CA GLY A 53 22.03 -6.66 2.42
C GLY A 53 22.47 -5.65 3.48
N GLY A 54 22.04 -4.40 3.36
CA GLY A 54 22.25 -3.36 4.37
C GLY A 54 21.51 -3.66 5.67
N SER A 55 21.99 -3.10 6.76
CA SER A 55 21.35 -3.13 8.08
C SER A 55 21.40 -1.72 8.66
N LEU A 56 20.24 -1.16 9.00
CA LEU A 56 20.12 0.19 9.52
C LEU A 56 19.68 0.14 10.98
N TYR A 57 20.43 0.82 11.85
CA TYR A 57 20.00 1.06 13.23
C TYR A 57 18.77 1.96 13.21
N THR A 58 17.68 1.51 13.80
CA THR A 58 16.36 2.14 13.65
C THR A 58 15.66 2.20 15.00
N TRP A 59 14.88 3.24 15.22
CA TRP A 59 13.93 3.30 16.33
C TRP A 59 12.55 3.00 15.81
N GLY A 60 11.71 2.41 16.63
CA GLY A 60 10.34 2.10 16.20
C GLY A 60 9.40 1.92 17.39
N TYR A 61 8.13 2.00 17.10
CA TYR A 61 7.10 1.57 18.02
C TYR A 61 6.81 0.07 17.83
N GLY A 62 6.56 -0.64 18.93
CA GLY A 62 6.16 -2.03 18.90
C GLY A 62 5.08 -2.33 19.96
N THR A 63 4.34 -3.42 19.80
CA THR A 63 3.34 -3.87 20.80
C THR A 63 3.95 -4.68 21.93
N GLY A 64 5.24 -5.00 21.85
CA GLY A 64 6.03 -5.72 22.84
C GLY A 64 7.30 -4.98 23.21
N ALA A 65 8.34 -5.72 23.56
CA ALA A 65 9.66 -5.16 23.88
C ALA A 65 10.43 -4.77 22.62
N GLU A 66 10.16 -5.44 21.50
CA GLU A 66 10.85 -5.27 20.23
C GLU A 66 10.13 -4.19 19.40
N MET A 67 10.95 -3.36 18.73
CA MET A 67 10.44 -2.39 17.78
C MET A 67 9.99 -3.05 16.47
N GLN A 68 9.17 -2.36 15.70
CA GLN A 68 8.96 -2.63 14.28
C GLN A 68 8.98 -1.33 13.47
N TYR A 69 9.24 -1.44 12.20
CA TYR A 69 9.17 -0.34 11.25
C TYR A 69 8.39 -0.75 9.98
N PRO A 70 7.35 -0.01 9.57
CA PRO A 70 6.67 1.02 10.38
C PRO A 70 6.13 0.47 11.70
N GLY A 71 5.83 1.34 12.63
CA GLY A 71 5.13 0.99 13.87
C GLY A 71 3.80 0.28 13.59
N PRO A 72 3.18 -0.39 14.59
CA PRO A 72 1.95 -1.14 14.41
C PRO A 72 0.86 -0.30 13.76
N THR A 73 0.19 -0.83 12.73
CA THR A 73 -1.01 -0.20 12.18
C THR A 73 -2.13 -0.35 13.21
N LEU A 74 -2.61 0.77 13.74
CA LEU A 74 -3.71 0.77 14.72
C LEU A 74 -5.03 0.84 13.96
N ILE A 75 -5.96 -0.07 14.25
CA ILE A 75 -7.26 -0.15 13.58
C ILE A 75 -8.36 0.00 14.62
N VAL A 76 -9.15 1.07 14.49
CA VAL A 76 -10.24 1.45 15.39
C VAL A 76 -11.51 1.71 14.59
N ASN A 77 -12.65 1.83 15.28
CA ASN A 77 -13.91 2.19 14.63
C ASN A 77 -14.27 3.64 14.92
N GLU A 78 -15.02 4.23 14.02
CA GLU A 78 -15.61 5.54 14.21
C GLU A 78 -16.45 5.58 15.51
N GLY A 79 -16.21 6.59 16.32
CA GLY A 79 -16.83 6.77 17.64
C GLY A 79 -16.09 6.11 18.79
N ASP A 80 -15.08 5.27 18.55
CA ASP A 80 -14.30 4.67 19.61
C ASP A 80 -13.54 5.73 20.43
N THR A 81 -13.54 5.57 21.76
CA THR A 81 -12.60 6.27 22.64
C THR A 81 -11.34 5.42 22.75
N VAL A 82 -10.26 5.94 22.18
CA VAL A 82 -8.99 5.23 22.03
C VAL A 82 -8.00 5.68 23.08
N THR A 83 -7.29 4.72 23.67
CA THR A 83 -6.20 4.95 24.62
C THR A 83 -4.91 4.34 24.08
N VAL A 84 -3.85 5.14 23.98
CA VAL A 84 -2.52 4.69 23.59
C VAL A 84 -1.54 4.95 24.71
N ASN A 85 -1.00 3.88 25.29
CA ASN A 85 0.02 3.96 26.33
C ASN A 85 1.39 3.78 25.68
N LEU A 86 2.22 4.80 25.76
CA LEU A 86 3.60 4.78 25.24
C LEU A 86 4.57 4.54 26.39
N THR A 87 5.27 3.42 26.36
CA THR A 87 6.43 3.16 27.21
C THR A 87 7.69 3.50 26.42
N ASN A 88 8.55 4.33 26.99
CA ASN A 88 9.82 4.69 26.36
C ASN A 88 10.96 3.81 26.90
N THR A 89 11.72 3.19 25.99
CA THR A 89 12.98 2.51 26.33
C THR A 89 14.18 3.15 25.60
N LEU A 90 13.94 4.21 24.83
CA LEU A 90 14.99 4.97 24.15
C LEU A 90 15.84 5.77 25.17
N PRO A 91 17.09 6.06 24.83
CA PRO A 91 17.97 6.88 25.69
C PRO A 91 17.60 8.38 25.71
N VAL A 92 16.57 8.77 24.97
CA VAL A 92 16.13 10.17 24.81
C VAL A 92 14.61 10.27 25.05
N PRO A 93 14.09 11.47 25.39
CA PRO A 93 12.65 11.70 25.44
C PRO A 93 11.97 11.38 24.10
N THR A 94 10.75 10.89 24.17
CA THR A 94 9.91 10.64 22.98
C THR A 94 8.41 10.83 23.30
N SER A 95 7.61 10.98 22.27
CA SER A 95 6.16 11.17 22.39
C SER A 95 5.44 10.62 21.18
N ILE A 96 4.09 10.67 21.19
CA ILE A 96 3.26 10.42 20.01
C ILE A 96 2.34 11.62 19.79
N VAL A 97 2.28 12.08 18.56
CA VAL A 97 1.23 12.97 18.05
C VAL A 97 0.37 12.23 17.03
N PHE A 98 -0.90 12.62 16.92
CA PHE A 98 -1.89 12.02 16.02
C PHE A 98 -2.44 13.09 15.07
N PRO A 99 -1.74 13.41 13.99
CA PRO A 99 -2.19 14.42 13.04
C PRO A 99 -3.58 14.10 12.46
N GLY A 100 -4.42 15.12 12.34
CA GLY A 100 -5.79 14.98 11.82
C GLY A 100 -6.83 14.55 12.85
N LEU A 101 -6.45 14.14 14.08
CA LEU A 101 -7.39 13.82 15.16
C LEU A 101 -7.57 15.03 16.10
N GLU A 102 -8.80 15.26 16.50
CA GLU A 102 -9.17 16.36 17.38
C GLU A 102 -9.28 15.89 18.86
N GLY A 103 -9.05 16.81 19.78
CA GLY A 103 -9.27 16.57 21.20
C GLY A 103 -8.34 15.55 21.85
N VAL A 104 -7.16 15.29 21.27
CA VAL A 104 -6.16 14.41 21.87
C VAL A 104 -5.69 14.99 23.19
N THR A 105 -5.81 14.20 24.26
CA THR A 105 -5.29 14.52 25.58
C THR A 105 -4.14 13.59 25.95
N ALA A 106 -3.19 14.10 26.73
CA ALA A 106 -2.04 13.31 27.18
C ALA A 106 -1.81 13.47 28.69
N THR A 107 -1.47 12.39 29.36
CA THR A 107 -1.17 12.34 30.80
C THR A 107 0.08 11.54 31.08
N GLY A 108 0.80 11.84 32.14
CA GLY A 108 2.10 11.26 32.44
C GLY A 108 3.25 12.01 31.74
N GLY A 109 4.48 11.57 32.00
CA GLY A 109 5.66 12.22 31.43
C GLY A 109 5.89 13.67 31.85
N ALA A 110 6.49 14.45 30.97
CA ALA A 110 6.73 15.88 31.12
C ALA A 110 6.14 16.67 29.93
N ALA A 111 5.96 17.97 30.12
CA ALA A 111 5.48 18.84 29.04
C ALA A 111 6.55 18.98 27.95
N GLY A 112 6.23 18.57 26.73
CA GLY A 112 7.03 18.78 25.53
C GLY A 112 6.52 19.93 24.66
N SER A 113 7.09 20.08 23.48
CA SER A 113 6.74 21.16 22.56
C SER A 113 5.35 20.98 21.92
N LEU A 114 4.96 19.75 21.60
CA LEU A 114 3.70 19.45 20.92
C LEU A 114 2.72 18.70 21.82
N THR A 115 3.21 17.89 22.74
CA THR A 115 2.40 17.06 23.63
C THR A 115 3.20 16.69 24.87
N GLN A 116 2.65 15.84 25.76
CA GLN A 116 3.44 15.24 26.83
C GLN A 116 4.48 14.25 26.26
N GLU A 117 5.68 14.31 26.79
CA GLU A 117 6.81 13.46 26.39
C GLU A 117 7.19 12.51 27.54
N SER A 118 7.46 11.27 27.17
CA SER A 118 8.15 10.36 28.07
C SER A 118 9.62 10.79 28.19
N THR A 119 10.10 10.98 29.41
CA THR A 119 11.39 11.61 29.68
C THR A 119 12.58 10.68 29.58
N GLY A 120 12.35 9.37 29.53
CA GLY A 120 13.43 8.39 29.43
C GLY A 120 12.97 6.96 29.69
N PRO A 121 13.93 6.02 29.83
CA PRO A 121 13.60 4.60 29.93
C PRO A 121 12.69 4.24 31.09
N GLY A 122 11.56 3.57 30.76
CA GLY A 122 10.55 3.11 31.72
C GLY A 122 9.44 4.12 32.03
N ASP A 123 9.55 5.36 31.55
CA ASP A 123 8.51 6.36 31.71
C ASP A 123 7.36 6.12 30.73
N VAL A 124 6.12 6.40 31.15
CA VAL A 124 4.91 6.13 30.40
C VAL A 124 4.10 7.40 30.20
N VAL A 125 3.65 7.60 28.95
CA VAL A 125 2.66 8.63 28.60
C VAL A 125 1.43 7.95 28.04
N THR A 126 0.26 8.36 28.51
CA THR A 126 -1.04 7.89 28.03
C THR A 126 -1.72 8.97 27.21
N TYR A 127 -2.04 8.66 25.96
CA TYR A 127 -2.79 9.52 25.03
C TYR A 127 -4.21 8.97 24.92
N THR A 128 -5.20 9.87 24.91
CA THR A 128 -6.62 9.52 24.74
C THR A 128 -7.29 10.47 23.80
N PHE A 129 -8.08 9.92 22.86
CA PHE A 129 -8.85 10.66 21.86
C PHE A 129 -10.11 9.89 21.46
N THR A 130 -11.03 10.56 20.80
CA THR A 130 -12.18 9.94 20.13
C THR A 130 -11.91 9.87 18.63
N ALA A 131 -12.04 8.70 18.04
CA ALA A 131 -11.92 8.47 16.59
C ALA A 131 -13.20 8.95 15.88
N SER A 132 -13.35 10.27 15.69
CA SER A 132 -14.62 10.88 15.30
C SER A 132 -14.96 10.75 13.82
N ASN A 133 -13.97 10.53 12.97
CA ASN A 133 -14.17 10.45 11.51
C ASN A 133 -13.43 9.26 10.94
N PRO A 134 -14.05 8.50 10.01
CA PRO A 134 -13.38 7.41 9.32
C PRO A 134 -12.29 7.94 8.40
N GLY A 135 -11.25 7.12 8.17
CA GLY A 135 -10.18 7.47 7.24
C GLY A 135 -8.83 6.90 7.58
N THR A 136 -7.84 7.35 6.82
CA THR A 136 -6.43 7.03 6.98
C THR A 136 -5.71 8.17 7.67
N TYR A 137 -5.04 7.87 8.77
CA TYR A 137 -4.29 8.80 9.59
C TYR A 137 -2.90 8.25 9.89
N THR A 138 -2.06 9.10 10.46
CA THR A 138 -0.73 8.72 10.95
C THR A 138 -0.63 8.94 12.45
N TYR A 139 0.29 8.25 13.08
CA TYR A 139 0.84 8.64 14.38
C TYR A 139 2.36 8.65 14.28
N ARG A 140 3.00 9.60 14.93
CA ARG A 140 4.46 9.76 14.85
C ARG A 140 5.00 10.50 16.05
N SER A 141 6.32 10.50 16.21
CA SER A 141 6.93 11.29 17.27
C SER A 141 6.66 12.78 17.12
N GLY A 142 6.28 13.42 18.23
CA GLY A 142 6.18 14.86 18.39
C GLY A 142 7.42 15.48 19.06
N THR A 143 8.37 14.64 19.46
CA THR A 143 9.62 15.04 20.11
C THR A 143 10.72 15.01 19.08
N ARG A 144 11.33 16.18 18.81
CA ARG A 144 12.38 16.29 17.81
C ARG A 144 12.06 15.53 16.52
N PRO A 145 10.95 15.86 15.84
CA PRO A 145 10.43 15.07 14.72
C PRO A 145 11.39 15.02 13.52
N ASP A 146 12.28 16.01 13.38
CA ASP A 146 13.36 16.04 12.39
C ASP A 146 14.30 14.83 12.49
N LEU A 147 14.53 14.33 13.69
CA LEU A 147 15.34 13.13 13.94
C LEU A 147 14.48 11.89 14.12
N GLN A 148 13.46 11.96 14.99
CA GLN A 148 12.77 10.78 15.47
C GLN A 148 11.84 10.14 14.44
N VAL A 149 11.33 10.91 13.49
CA VAL A 149 10.58 10.37 12.36
C VAL A 149 11.50 9.69 11.36
N ASP A 150 12.65 10.31 11.02
CA ASP A 150 13.68 9.69 10.19
C ASP A 150 14.16 8.37 10.82
N MET A 151 14.43 8.38 12.13
CA MET A 151 14.82 7.16 12.87
C MET A 151 13.75 6.05 12.87
N GLY A 152 12.47 6.32 12.46
CA GLY A 152 11.43 5.32 12.28
C GLY A 152 10.28 5.37 13.29
N LEU A 153 10.18 6.39 14.15
CA LEU A 153 9.09 6.53 15.11
C LEU A 153 7.80 7.07 14.44
N ALA A 154 7.18 6.22 13.64
CA ALA A 154 5.96 6.50 12.89
C ALA A 154 5.16 5.23 12.60
N GLY A 155 3.84 5.38 12.43
CA GLY A 155 2.93 4.30 12.06
C GLY A 155 1.60 4.81 11.52
N ALA A 156 0.75 3.90 11.07
CA ALA A 156 -0.56 4.19 10.52
C ALA A 156 -1.68 4.02 11.56
N LEU A 157 -2.71 4.84 11.45
CA LEU A 157 -3.97 4.68 12.18
C LEU A 157 -5.13 4.69 11.18
N ILE A 158 -5.91 3.62 11.19
CA ILE A 158 -7.08 3.45 10.34
C ILE A 158 -8.34 3.53 11.20
N VAL A 159 -9.21 4.45 10.87
CA VAL A 159 -10.54 4.55 11.48
C VAL A 159 -11.56 3.97 10.51
N ARG A 160 -12.17 2.85 10.88
CA ARG A 160 -13.24 2.20 10.12
C ARG A 160 -14.55 2.96 10.29
N PRO A 161 -15.34 3.17 9.23
CA PRO A 161 -16.61 3.86 9.35
C PRO A 161 -17.62 3.06 10.19
N ALA A 162 -18.61 3.74 10.73
CA ALA A 162 -19.73 3.09 11.42
C ALA A 162 -20.43 2.05 10.51
N GLY A 163 -20.65 0.87 11.04
CA GLY A 163 -21.25 -0.23 10.29
C GLY A 163 -20.31 -0.94 9.30
N TYR A 164 -19.01 -0.67 9.37
CA TYR A 164 -18.02 -1.43 8.61
C TYR A 164 -18.11 -2.93 8.91
N ASP A 165 -18.14 -3.73 7.87
CA ASP A 165 -18.02 -5.19 7.96
C ASP A 165 -17.11 -5.70 6.84
N ALA A 166 -16.10 -6.48 7.22
CA ALA A 166 -15.07 -6.95 6.29
C ALA A 166 -15.58 -7.93 5.20
N ILE A 167 -16.81 -8.40 5.30
CA ILE A 167 -17.41 -9.34 4.35
C ILE A 167 -18.49 -8.67 3.52
N SER A 168 -19.39 -7.91 4.16
CA SER A 168 -20.64 -7.42 3.56
C SER A 168 -20.71 -5.91 3.36
N ASN A 169 -19.84 -5.13 4.02
CA ASN A 169 -19.87 -3.66 3.94
C ASN A 169 -18.47 -3.05 4.04
N ARG A 170 -17.69 -3.23 2.96
CA ARG A 170 -16.34 -2.67 2.85
C ARG A 170 -16.38 -1.30 2.22
N THR A 171 -16.60 -0.28 3.02
CA THR A 171 -16.44 1.12 2.61
C THR A 171 -15.34 1.76 3.44
N ALA A 172 -14.54 2.64 2.83
CA ALA A 172 -13.49 3.35 3.55
C ALA A 172 -14.04 4.53 4.38
N TYR A 173 -15.15 5.12 3.92
CA TYR A 173 -15.73 6.35 4.47
C TYR A 173 -17.25 6.26 4.72
N GLY A 174 -17.82 5.05 4.78
CA GLY A 174 -19.26 4.87 5.00
C GLY A 174 -20.15 5.23 3.81
N HIS A 175 -19.58 5.59 2.67
CA HIS A 175 -20.30 5.93 1.44
C HIS A 175 -19.99 4.91 0.32
N PRO A 176 -20.96 4.54 -0.55
CA PRO A 176 -20.74 3.59 -1.64
C PRO A 176 -19.56 3.93 -2.56
N ASP A 177 -19.30 5.20 -2.85
CA ASP A 177 -18.17 5.63 -3.69
C ASP A 177 -16.81 5.19 -3.11
N SER A 178 -16.75 4.98 -1.80
CA SER A 178 -15.56 4.49 -1.10
C SER A 178 -15.56 2.97 -0.88
N ARG A 179 -16.45 2.23 -1.60
CA ARG A 179 -16.48 0.77 -1.57
C ARG A 179 -15.23 0.20 -2.21
N TYR A 180 -14.73 -0.91 -1.66
CA TYR A 180 -13.58 -1.64 -2.21
C TYR A 180 -13.72 -3.16 -2.02
N ASP A 181 -12.95 -3.91 -2.80
CA ASP A 181 -12.86 -5.36 -2.73
C ASP A 181 -11.59 -5.79 -1.99
N HIS A 182 -10.49 -5.09 -2.22
CA HIS A 182 -9.19 -5.31 -1.56
C HIS A 182 -8.64 -3.99 -1.03
N GLU A 183 -7.81 -4.07 0.01
CA GLU A 183 -7.25 -2.90 0.68
C GLU A 183 -5.76 -3.11 0.94
N TYR A 184 -4.96 -2.13 0.53
CA TYR A 184 -3.50 -2.14 0.72
C TYR A 184 -3.02 -0.80 1.25
N MET A 185 -1.99 -0.86 2.11
CA MET A 185 -1.32 0.31 2.64
C MET A 185 0.02 0.52 1.92
N PHE A 186 0.35 1.78 1.66
CA PHE A 186 1.63 2.22 1.11
C PHE A 186 2.14 3.36 1.95
N MET A 187 2.89 3.04 3.00
CA MET A 187 3.64 4.04 3.76
C MET A 187 4.98 4.24 3.06
N LEU A 188 5.13 5.40 2.43
CA LEU A 188 6.30 5.81 1.68
C LEU A 188 7.20 6.63 2.59
N SER A 189 8.47 6.28 2.66
CA SER A 189 9.42 6.92 3.55
C SER A 189 10.84 6.70 3.05
N GLU A 190 11.77 7.49 3.60
CA GLU A 190 13.18 7.40 3.30
C GLU A 190 14.01 7.51 4.58
N MET A 191 15.27 7.12 4.52
CA MET A 191 16.21 7.19 5.63
C MET A 191 17.59 7.66 5.17
N ASP A 192 18.20 8.55 5.94
CA ASP A 192 19.58 8.94 5.79
C ASP A 192 20.47 8.09 6.72
N HIS A 193 21.19 7.11 6.16
CA HIS A 193 22.00 6.17 6.92
C HIS A 193 23.01 6.86 7.86
N ARG A 194 23.51 8.07 7.51
CA ARG A 194 24.47 8.81 8.31
C ARG A 194 23.88 9.34 9.62
N ILE A 195 22.58 9.71 9.59
CA ILE A 195 21.82 10.11 10.77
C ILE A 195 21.60 8.89 11.67
N HIS A 196 21.28 7.76 11.09
CA HIS A 196 21.11 6.49 11.81
C HIS A 196 22.40 6.02 12.45
N GLU A 197 23.54 6.09 11.74
CA GLU A 197 24.85 5.78 12.27
C GLU A 197 25.25 6.75 13.41
N ALA A 198 25.00 8.03 13.24
CA ALA A 198 25.26 9.02 14.29
C ALA A 198 24.42 8.76 15.55
N ALA A 199 23.17 8.33 15.39
CA ALA A 199 22.29 7.96 16.50
C ALA A 199 22.74 6.65 17.19
N GLU A 200 23.25 5.69 16.43
CA GLU A 200 23.81 4.44 16.97
C GLU A 200 25.04 4.67 17.81
N LEU A 201 25.90 5.59 17.39
CA LEU A 201 27.16 5.94 18.08
C LEU A 201 26.97 6.91 19.25
N ALA A 202 25.80 7.55 19.36
CA ALA A 202 25.50 8.50 20.42
C ALA A 202 25.33 7.81 21.77
N VAL A 203 26.03 8.30 22.81
CA VAL A 203 26.01 7.71 24.16
C VAL A 203 25.36 8.63 25.18
N THR A 204 25.56 9.94 25.03
CA THR A 204 25.11 10.96 25.97
C THR A 204 23.98 11.81 25.36
N PRO A 205 23.12 12.46 26.18
CA PRO A 205 22.16 13.41 25.67
C PRO A 205 22.77 14.52 24.81
N ALA A 206 24.00 14.89 25.05
CA ALA A 206 24.72 15.90 24.26
C ALA A 206 25.08 15.36 22.87
N ASP A 207 25.43 14.07 22.74
CA ASP A 207 25.71 13.44 21.44
C ASP A 207 24.45 13.43 20.60
N PHE A 208 23.29 13.01 21.17
CA PHE A 208 22.01 13.05 20.46
C PHE A 208 21.61 14.47 20.07
N ALA A 209 21.85 15.46 20.93
CA ALA A 209 21.55 16.87 20.62
C ALA A 209 22.42 17.41 19.48
N ALA A 210 23.61 16.86 19.29
CA ALA A 210 24.57 17.28 18.27
C ALA A 210 24.34 16.64 16.90
N ILE A 211 23.40 15.66 16.76
CA ILE A 211 23.07 15.07 15.47
C ILE A 211 22.49 16.15 14.56
N ASP A 212 23.15 16.39 13.44
CA ASP A 212 22.74 17.38 12.44
C ASP A 212 21.80 16.76 11.42
N THR A 213 20.53 17.13 11.47
CA THR A 213 19.50 16.73 10.52
C THR A 213 19.29 17.73 9.38
N SER A 214 19.98 18.89 9.43
CA SER A 214 19.80 19.95 8.43
C SER A 214 20.37 19.61 7.05
N ASN A 215 21.31 18.66 7.00
CA ASN A 215 21.92 18.17 5.77
C ASN A 215 21.40 16.76 5.42
N PHE A 216 20.08 16.61 5.39
CA PHE A 216 19.41 15.37 5.07
C PHE A 216 19.68 14.94 3.63
N ARG A 217 20.12 13.69 3.45
CA ARG A 217 20.40 13.07 2.13
C ARG A 217 20.08 11.60 2.21
N PRO A 218 18.82 11.21 1.96
CA PRO A 218 18.43 9.83 2.06
C PRO A 218 19.13 8.95 1.04
N THR A 219 19.38 7.72 1.43
CA THR A 219 20.02 6.68 0.62
C THR A 219 19.20 5.41 0.53
N TYR A 220 18.16 5.30 1.35
CA TYR A 220 17.20 4.20 1.32
C TYR A 220 15.80 4.76 1.25
N TRP A 221 14.98 4.15 0.39
CA TRP A 221 13.58 4.50 0.17
C TRP A 221 12.70 3.27 0.33
N PHE A 222 11.66 3.38 1.13
CA PHE A 222 10.87 2.26 1.62
C PHE A 222 9.41 2.36 1.19
N VAL A 223 8.81 1.19 0.93
CA VAL A 223 7.37 0.98 0.97
C VAL A 223 7.07 0.05 2.14
N ASN A 224 6.30 0.53 3.11
CA ASN A 224 5.95 -0.22 4.31
C ASN A 224 7.18 -0.73 5.10
N GLY A 225 8.25 0.04 5.08
CA GLY A 225 9.49 -0.28 5.77
C GLY A 225 10.38 -1.29 5.04
N ARG A 226 10.04 -1.73 3.84
CA ARG A 226 10.85 -2.62 3.01
C ARG A 226 11.31 -1.93 1.74
N THR A 227 12.42 -2.37 1.19
CA THR A 227 12.95 -1.95 -0.10
C THR A 227 12.75 -3.06 -1.13
N ALA A 228 12.57 -2.72 -2.40
CA ALA A 228 12.47 -3.75 -3.44
C ALA A 228 13.77 -4.56 -3.57
N PRO A 229 13.68 -5.90 -3.80
CA PRO A 229 12.47 -6.70 -4.04
C PRO A 229 11.77 -7.25 -2.78
N ASP A 230 12.22 -6.90 -1.56
CA ASP A 230 11.64 -7.42 -0.31
C ASP A 230 10.19 -6.96 -0.11
N THR A 231 9.78 -5.90 -0.78
CA THR A 231 8.41 -5.40 -0.88
C THR A 231 7.42 -6.44 -1.42
N LEU A 232 7.89 -7.39 -2.23
CA LEU A 232 7.07 -8.44 -2.85
C LEU A 232 6.74 -9.62 -1.93
N PHE A 233 7.40 -9.72 -0.77
CA PHE A 233 7.06 -10.75 0.19
C PHE A 233 5.78 -10.39 0.96
N PRO A 234 4.97 -11.40 1.31
CA PRO A 234 3.74 -11.16 2.05
C PRO A 234 4.00 -10.53 3.42
N SER A 235 2.95 -9.94 4.00
CA SER A 235 3.01 -9.44 5.37
C SER A 235 3.32 -10.57 6.35
N SER A 236 3.98 -10.22 7.46
CA SER A 236 4.42 -11.16 8.50
C SER A 236 5.36 -12.26 8.01
N TYR A 237 6.10 -12.00 6.93
CA TYR A 237 7.06 -12.97 6.43
C TYR A 237 8.24 -13.15 7.41
N PRO A 238 8.61 -14.41 7.74
CA PRO A 238 9.55 -14.67 8.85
C PRO A 238 10.96 -14.07 8.70
N LEU A 239 11.39 -13.74 7.48
CA LEU A 239 12.68 -13.09 7.26
C LEU A 239 12.68 -11.59 7.64
N PHE A 240 11.51 -10.99 7.86
CA PHE A 240 11.36 -9.57 8.18
C PHE A 240 10.61 -9.36 9.51
N PRO A 241 11.14 -9.85 10.63
CA PRO A 241 10.42 -9.80 11.90
C PRO A 241 10.15 -8.38 12.38
N TYR A 242 11.00 -7.43 12.02
CA TYR A 242 10.88 -6.02 12.38
C TYR A 242 10.28 -5.14 11.25
N GLN A 243 9.96 -5.73 10.11
CA GLN A 243 9.38 -5.06 8.93
C GLN A 243 8.16 -5.89 8.46
N PRO A 244 7.07 -5.93 9.27
CA PRO A 244 6.04 -6.95 9.11
C PRO A 244 5.14 -6.74 7.89
N TYR A 245 5.14 -5.57 7.26
CA TYR A 245 4.16 -5.21 6.25
C TYR A 245 4.71 -5.38 4.82
N GLY A 246 4.04 -6.24 4.04
CA GLY A 246 4.27 -6.34 2.60
C GLY A 246 3.49 -5.27 1.84
N SER A 247 3.86 -5.06 0.58
CA SER A 247 3.17 -4.12 -0.31
C SER A 247 2.83 -4.73 -1.68
N PHE A 248 2.96 -6.04 -1.82
CA PHE A 248 2.61 -6.76 -3.03
C PHE A 248 1.09 -6.79 -3.21
N VAL A 249 0.60 -6.24 -4.32
CA VAL A 249 -0.82 -6.06 -4.59
C VAL A 249 -1.31 -7.15 -5.53
N ARG A 250 -2.49 -7.70 -5.25
CA ARG A 250 -3.18 -8.65 -6.12
C ARG A 250 -4.62 -8.22 -6.28
N GLY A 251 -5.15 -8.35 -7.48
CA GLY A 251 -6.54 -8.07 -7.84
C GLY A 251 -6.92 -8.78 -9.11
N LYS A 252 -8.19 -8.80 -9.43
CA LYS A 252 -8.76 -9.30 -10.68
C LYS A 252 -9.25 -8.15 -11.52
N PRO A 253 -9.54 -8.35 -12.80
CA PRO A 253 -10.23 -7.34 -13.59
C PRO A 253 -11.50 -6.87 -12.87
N GLY A 254 -11.68 -5.56 -12.81
CA GLY A 254 -12.81 -4.92 -12.16
C GLY A 254 -12.78 -4.83 -10.64
N ASP A 255 -11.87 -5.53 -9.96
CA ASP A 255 -11.73 -5.39 -8.50
C ASP A 255 -11.38 -3.94 -8.14
N ARG A 256 -12.08 -3.39 -7.18
CA ARG A 256 -11.81 -2.07 -6.62
C ARG A 256 -10.77 -2.19 -5.51
N ILE A 257 -9.57 -1.73 -5.77
CA ILE A 257 -8.44 -1.79 -4.84
C ILE A 257 -8.30 -0.46 -4.14
N LEU A 258 -8.55 -0.45 -2.83
CA LEU A 258 -8.29 0.71 -2.00
C LEU A 258 -6.80 0.81 -1.69
N MET A 259 -6.18 1.87 -2.15
CA MET A 259 -4.80 2.25 -1.84
C MET A 259 -4.81 3.30 -0.74
N ARG A 260 -4.30 2.95 0.45
CA ARG A 260 -4.08 3.89 1.55
C ARG A 260 -2.64 4.37 1.51
N ILE A 261 -2.42 5.55 0.96
CA ILE A 261 -1.11 6.12 0.70
C ILE A 261 -0.77 7.08 1.83
N ILE A 262 0.37 6.86 2.46
CA ILE A 262 0.85 7.65 3.60
C ILE A 262 2.25 8.14 3.27
N GLY A 263 2.45 9.46 3.30
CA GLY A 263 3.77 10.07 3.25
C GLY A 263 4.39 10.12 4.65
N MET A 264 5.58 9.57 4.81
CA MET A 264 6.30 9.63 6.06
C MET A 264 7.78 9.91 5.75
N GLY A 265 8.46 10.60 6.65
CA GLY A 265 9.82 11.05 6.40
C GLY A 265 9.90 12.56 6.21
N ASN A 266 10.82 13.02 5.40
CA ASN A 266 11.14 14.42 5.17
C ASN A 266 10.91 14.86 3.72
N ASP A 267 10.88 13.91 2.77
CA ASP A 267 10.72 14.17 1.34
C ASP A 267 9.31 13.82 0.85
N MET A 268 8.93 14.42 -0.25
CA MET A 268 7.67 14.11 -0.97
C MET A 268 7.91 12.97 -1.95
N HIS A 269 7.01 12.00 -1.97
CA HIS A 269 7.12 10.83 -2.82
C HIS A 269 5.99 10.75 -3.86
N PRO A 270 6.31 10.61 -5.14
CA PRO A 270 5.33 10.45 -6.22
C PRO A 270 5.08 8.96 -6.50
N LEU A 271 4.05 8.36 -5.88
CA LEU A 271 3.67 6.97 -6.15
C LEU A 271 2.97 6.86 -7.51
N HIS A 272 3.58 6.14 -8.42
CA HIS A 272 3.10 5.89 -9.76
C HIS A 272 2.59 4.45 -9.90
N ALA A 273 1.34 4.30 -10.30
CA ALA A 273 0.72 3.01 -10.55
C ALA A 273 0.65 2.75 -12.05
N HIS A 274 1.29 1.67 -12.51
CA HIS A 274 1.09 1.18 -13.87
C HIS A 274 -0.20 0.38 -13.97
N GLY A 275 -0.80 0.37 -15.16
CA GLY A 275 -2.00 -0.40 -15.50
C GLY A 275 -3.22 0.48 -15.77
N GLU A 276 -3.58 1.33 -14.86
CA GLU A 276 -4.70 2.27 -14.92
C GLU A 276 -4.42 3.49 -14.05
N ASN A 277 -5.19 4.55 -14.25
CA ASN A 277 -5.21 5.66 -13.32
C ASN A 277 -5.94 5.27 -12.03
N SER A 278 -5.52 5.83 -10.91
CA SER A 278 -6.26 5.72 -9.65
C SER A 278 -7.19 6.91 -9.47
N THR A 279 -8.35 6.68 -8.87
CA THR A 279 -9.26 7.74 -8.47
C THR A 279 -8.99 8.12 -7.01
N VAL A 280 -8.41 9.29 -6.77
CA VAL A 280 -8.20 9.82 -5.42
C VAL A 280 -9.55 10.25 -4.85
N ILE A 281 -9.98 9.57 -3.80
CA ILE A 281 -11.30 9.78 -3.17
C ILE A 281 -11.24 10.53 -1.85
N ALA A 282 -10.06 10.56 -1.19
CA ALA A 282 -9.92 11.22 0.10
C ALA A 282 -8.49 11.74 0.31
N GLN A 283 -8.37 12.76 1.14
CA GLN A 283 -7.11 13.35 1.58
C GLN A 283 -7.18 13.68 3.07
N ASP A 284 -6.10 13.36 3.80
CA ASP A 284 -5.94 13.66 5.24
C ASP A 284 -7.14 13.22 6.10
N GLY A 285 -7.62 11.98 5.85
CA GLY A 285 -8.75 11.39 6.55
C GLY A 285 -10.12 12.01 6.19
N ARG A 286 -10.22 12.72 5.07
CA ARG A 286 -11.46 13.37 4.64
C ARG A 286 -11.82 12.96 3.23
N LEU A 287 -13.04 12.43 3.06
CA LEU A 287 -13.62 12.16 1.75
C LEU A 287 -13.68 13.47 0.93
N LEU A 288 -13.31 13.43 -0.34
CA LEU A 288 -13.40 14.55 -1.27
C LEU A 288 -14.86 14.75 -1.70
N ALA A 289 -15.62 15.38 -0.83
CA ALA A 289 -17.06 15.60 -0.96
C ALA A 289 -17.40 17.08 -0.90
N SER A 290 -18.30 17.54 -1.78
CA SER A 290 -18.80 18.92 -1.78
C SER A 290 -19.70 19.24 -0.59
N GLY A 291 -20.22 18.21 0.09
CA GLY A 291 -21.08 18.35 1.26
C GLY A 291 -21.46 17.00 1.88
N PRO A 292 -22.12 17.01 3.04
CA PRO A 292 -22.57 15.80 3.71
C PRO A 292 -23.45 14.94 2.80
N GLY A 293 -23.08 13.66 2.64
CA GLY A 293 -23.82 12.69 1.83
C GLY A 293 -23.66 12.83 0.31
N ALA A 294 -22.81 13.73 -0.17
CA ALA A 294 -22.53 13.92 -1.60
C ALA A 294 -21.63 12.80 -2.18
N GLY A 295 -21.06 11.95 -1.31
CA GLY A 295 -20.08 10.95 -1.76
C GLY A 295 -18.74 11.58 -2.14
N ALA A 296 -17.97 10.89 -2.95
CA ALA A 296 -16.68 11.37 -3.42
C ALA A 296 -16.82 12.21 -4.71
N ASP A 297 -17.77 13.12 -4.77
CA ASP A 297 -18.10 13.92 -5.95
C ASP A 297 -17.01 14.93 -6.37
N LEU A 298 -16.02 15.15 -5.51
CA LEU A 298 -14.82 15.93 -5.82
C LEU A 298 -13.58 15.04 -6.06
N ALA A 299 -13.78 13.73 -6.20
CA ALA A 299 -12.70 12.81 -6.54
C ALA A 299 -12.10 13.16 -7.91
N TYR A 300 -10.83 12.87 -8.07
CA TYR A 300 -10.12 13.10 -9.34
C TYR A 300 -9.23 11.90 -9.70
N SER A 301 -9.04 11.71 -11.01
CA SER A 301 -8.19 10.64 -11.54
C SER A 301 -6.74 11.13 -11.66
N ASP A 302 -5.81 10.30 -11.23
CA ASP A 302 -4.38 10.56 -11.38
C ASP A 302 -3.63 9.24 -11.58
N PHE A 303 -2.49 9.30 -12.28
CA PHE A 303 -1.59 8.15 -12.47
C PHE A 303 -0.34 8.23 -11.58
N THR A 304 -0.04 9.40 -11.03
CA THR A 304 1.07 9.61 -10.10
C THR A 304 0.62 10.44 -8.91
N ILE A 305 0.37 9.77 -7.80
CA ILE A 305 -0.12 10.41 -6.58
C ILE A 305 1.07 10.92 -5.78
N SER A 306 1.23 12.23 -5.70
CA SER A 306 2.29 12.87 -4.91
C SER A 306 1.83 13.05 -3.47
N ILE A 307 2.53 12.40 -2.54
CA ILE A 307 2.24 12.46 -1.12
C ILE A 307 3.31 13.26 -0.37
N VAL A 308 2.85 14.21 0.45
CA VAL A 308 3.75 15.01 1.30
C VAL A 308 4.00 14.34 2.63
N PRO A 309 5.13 14.63 3.33
CA PRO A 309 5.40 14.14 4.67
C PRO A 309 4.26 14.44 5.65
N GLY A 310 3.77 13.40 6.35
CA GLY A 310 2.65 13.50 7.29
C GLY A 310 1.26 13.55 6.66
N GLY A 311 1.16 13.60 5.32
CA GLY A 311 -0.11 13.55 4.60
C GLY A 311 -0.61 12.12 4.37
N THR A 312 -1.91 11.99 4.11
CA THR A 312 -2.53 10.73 3.70
C THR A 312 -3.44 10.95 2.50
N MET A 313 -3.46 9.99 1.58
CA MET A 313 -4.39 9.95 0.45
C MET A 313 -4.96 8.55 0.32
N ASP A 314 -6.28 8.46 0.11
CA ASP A 314 -6.93 7.21 -0.23
C ASP A 314 -7.41 7.27 -1.68
N SER A 315 -7.06 6.26 -2.46
CA SER A 315 -7.48 6.16 -3.86
C SER A 315 -8.04 4.78 -4.18
N ILE A 316 -8.91 4.72 -5.16
CA ILE A 316 -9.43 3.48 -5.74
C ILE A 316 -8.73 3.25 -7.06
N PHE A 317 -8.00 2.15 -7.15
CA PHE A 317 -7.48 1.62 -8.40
C PHE A 317 -8.42 0.51 -8.87
N GLN A 318 -8.78 0.54 -10.16
CA GLN A 318 -9.66 -0.47 -10.76
C GLN A 318 -9.17 -0.74 -12.18
N TRP A 319 -8.59 -1.92 -12.39
CA TRP A 319 -8.12 -2.28 -13.71
C TRP A 319 -9.25 -2.85 -14.55
N THR A 320 -9.45 -2.30 -15.75
CA THR A 320 -10.51 -2.68 -16.67
C THR A 320 -10.00 -3.17 -18.02
N GLY A 321 -8.77 -2.82 -18.38
CA GLY A 321 -8.21 -3.08 -19.70
C GLY A 321 -8.74 -2.18 -20.81
N GLU A 322 -9.50 -1.15 -20.49
CA GLU A 322 -9.98 -0.17 -21.48
C GLU A 322 -8.80 0.48 -22.22
N GLY A 323 -8.87 0.51 -23.54
CA GLY A 323 -7.82 1.06 -24.40
C GLY A 323 -6.61 0.17 -24.60
N MET A 324 -6.53 -1.00 -23.98
CA MET A 324 -5.42 -1.94 -24.11
C MET A 324 -5.32 -2.50 -25.53
N GLY A 325 -6.43 -2.78 -26.18
CA GLY A 325 -6.48 -3.25 -27.55
C GLY A 325 -6.30 -4.75 -27.75
N TRP A 326 -6.27 -5.54 -26.66
CA TRP A 326 -6.12 -6.99 -26.69
C TRP A 326 -6.51 -7.61 -25.34
N ASP A 327 -6.86 -8.90 -25.37
CA ASP A 327 -7.24 -9.66 -24.19
C ASP A 327 -5.97 -10.09 -23.42
N ILE A 328 -5.87 -9.69 -22.15
CA ILE A 328 -4.70 -9.94 -21.31
C ILE A 328 -4.52 -11.43 -20.98
N TYR A 329 -5.61 -12.19 -20.93
CA TYR A 329 -5.58 -13.60 -20.62
C TYR A 329 -5.63 -14.49 -21.87
N GLY A 330 -5.87 -13.92 -23.03
CA GLY A 330 -6.06 -14.66 -24.27
C GLY A 330 -7.39 -15.44 -24.31
N THR A 331 -7.58 -16.14 -25.43
CA THR A 331 -8.82 -16.92 -25.71
C THR A 331 -8.65 -18.42 -25.45
N GLY A 332 -7.59 -18.83 -24.77
CA GLY A 332 -7.25 -20.24 -24.55
C GLY A 332 -8.02 -20.90 -23.41
N ALA A 333 -8.23 -22.21 -23.51
CA ALA A 333 -8.84 -23.00 -22.45
C ALA A 333 -8.04 -22.90 -21.15
N GLY A 334 -8.72 -22.55 -20.06
CA GLY A 334 -8.12 -22.37 -18.73
C GLY A 334 -8.10 -20.93 -18.22
N TYR A 335 -8.28 -19.97 -19.11
CA TYR A 335 -8.39 -18.55 -18.79
C TYR A 335 -9.72 -17.96 -19.26
N GLU A 336 -10.70 -18.81 -19.52
CA GLU A 336 -12.03 -18.40 -19.93
C GLU A 336 -12.70 -17.61 -18.80
N HIS A 337 -12.62 -16.30 -18.90
CA HIS A 337 -13.42 -15.38 -18.09
C HIS A 337 -14.81 -15.12 -18.70
N GLY A 338 -15.24 -16.00 -19.60
CA GLY A 338 -16.48 -15.91 -20.35
C GLY A 338 -16.27 -15.24 -21.72
N THR A 339 -17.18 -15.52 -22.63
CA THR A 339 -17.27 -14.74 -23.87
C THR A 339 -17.72 -13.35 -23.48
N CYS A 340 -16.85 -12.37 -23.59
CA CYS A 340 -17.27 -11.00 -23.65
C CYS A 340 -18.10 -10.84 -24.92
N THR A 341 -19.38 -11.08 -24.85
CA THR A 341 -20.30 -10.63 -25.86
C THR A 341 -20.33 -9.13 -25.69
N SER A 342 -19.98 -8.40 -26.73
CA SER A 342 -20.02 -6.95 -26.73
C SER A 342 -21.43 -6.51 -26.35
N ASP A 343 -21.62 -6.28 -25.08
CA ASP A 343 -22.91 -6.04 -24.50
C ASP A 343 -23.26 -4.60 -24.71
N GLN A 344 -23.52 -4.32 -25.96
CA GLN A 344 -24.05 -3.03 -26.25
C GLN A 344 -25.43 -2.83 -25.68
N PHE A 345 -26.17 -3.87 -25.36
CA PHE A 345 -27.43 -3.88 -24.59
C PHE A 345 -27.93 -5.32 -24.53
N ASN A 346 -28.19 -5.84 -23.35
CA ASN A 346 -29.01 -7.04 -23.22
C ASN A 346 -30.45 -6.71 -23.64
N ALA A 347 -31.16 -7.68 -24.26
CA ALA A 347 -32.49 -7.45 -24.80
C ALA A 347 -33.56 -7.15 -23.72
N ASP A 348 -33.21 -7.34 -22.46
CA ASP A 348 -34.05 -7.17 -21.26
C ASP A 348 -33.66 -5.93 -20.43
N ASP A 349 -32.68 -5.17 -20.85
CA ASP A 349 -32.37 -3.91 -20.21
C ASP A 349 -33.39 -2.83 -20.48
N VAL A 350 -33.73 -2.09 -19.44
CA VAL A 350 -34.67 -0.97 -19.57
C VAL A 350 -33.91 0.34 -19.64
N VAL A 351 -33.79 0.88 -20.82
CA VAL A 351 -33.12 2.15 -21.08
C VAL A 351 -34.07 3.32 -20.83
N ASN A 352 -33.62 4.29 -20.04
CA ASN A 352 -34.28 5.58 -19.94
C ASN A 352 -33.97 6.40 -21.21
N ASN A 353 -34.96 6.59 -22.06
CA ASN A 353 -34.81 7.26 -23.34
C ASN A 353 -34.44 8.76 -23.24
N ASP A 354 -34.62 9.39 -22.08
CA ASP A 354 -34.30 10.80 -21.87
C ASP A 354 -32.85 11.00 -21.44
N THR A 355 -32.26 10.03 -20.73
CA THR A 355 -30.91 10.12 -20.18
C THR A 355 -29.91 9.18 -20.84
N GLY A 356 -30.38 8.20 -21.60
CA GLY A 356 -29.55 7.12 -22.16
C GLY A 356 -29.04 6.11 -21.11
N MET A 357 -29.46 6.26 -19.84
CA MET A 357 -29.06 5.38 -18.76
C MET A 357 -29.96 4.17 -18.68
N VAL A 358 -29.38 3.01 -18.44
CA VAL A 358 -30.13 1.79 -18.11
C VAL A 358 -30.70 1.93 -16.71
N THR A 359 -32.02 1.76 -16.56
CA THR A 359 -32.74 1.93 -15.31
C THR A 359 -33.18 0.62 -14.68
N ALA A 360 -33.08 -0.47 -15.41
CA ALA A 360 -33.28 -1.81 -14.90
C ALA A 360 -32.34 -2.76 -15.63
N ASP A 361 -31.63 -3.51 -14.87
CA ASP A 361 -30.68 -4.49 -15.27
C ASP A 361 -31.35 -5.84 -15.38
N GLY A 362 -31.46 -6.35 -16.61
CA GLY A 362 -32.19 -7.58 -16.91
C GLY A 362 -31.49 -8.86 -16.46
N ASN A 363 -30.18 -8.80 -16.23
CA ASN A 363 -29.38 -9.95 -15.80
C ASN A 363 -29.10 -9.95 -14.27
N GLY A 364 -29.43 -8.87 -13.56
CA GLY A 364 -29.36 -8.80 -12.10
C GLY A 364 -27.95 -8.59 -11.53
N ASN A 365 -27.01 -8.11 -12.34
CA ASN A 365 -25.64 -7.82 -11.91
C ASN A 365 -25.50 -6.44 -11.23
N GLY A 366 -26.48 -5.56 -11.35
CA GLY A 366 -26.54 -4.25 -10.72
C GLY A 366 -25.93 -3.11 -11.53
N TYR A 367 -25.58 -3.38 -12.81
CA TYR A 367 -24.90 -2.41 -13.69
C TYR A 367 -25.73 -2.10 -14.93
N ALA A 368 -25.53 -0.88 -15.43
CA ALA A 368 -26.14 -0.43 -16.65
C ALA A 368 -25.36 -1.00 -17.84
N ASP A 369 -25.92 -1.99 -18.53
CA ASP A 369 -25.33 -2.58 -19.70
C ASP A 369 -25.27 -1.60 -20.89
N GLY A 370 -24.33 -1.82 -21.77
CA GLY A 370 -24.05 -0.92 -22.88
C GLY A 370 -22.90 0.05 -22.61
N ASP A 371 -22.24 -0.11 -21.49
CA ASP A 371 -21.02 0.64 -21.15
C ASP A 371 -19.77 0.08 -21.84
N GLY A 372 -19.83 -1.14 -22.37
CA GLY A 372 -18.73 -1.80 -23.06
C GLY A 372 -17.91 -2.73 -22.19
N PHE A 373 -18.30 -2.89 -20.93
CA PHE A 373 -17.59 -3.76 -19.98
C PHE A 373 -18.33 -5.08 -19.76
N HIS A 374 -17.59 -6.12 -19.40
CA HIS A 374 -18.13 -7.43 -19.06
C HIS A 374 -18.76 -7.41 -17.66
N ASP A 375 -20.02 -7.81 -17.55
CA ASP A 375 -20.86 -7.70 -16.34
C ASP A 375 -20.30 -8.36 -15.08
N VAL A 376 -19.46 -9.37 -15.22
CA VAL A 376 -18.92 -10.15 -14.10
C VAL A 376 -17.47 -9.81 -13.82
N THR A 377 -16.65 -9.61 -14.86
CA THR A 377 -15.22 -9.38 -14.73
C THR A 377 -14.82 -7.93 -14.84
N TRP A 378 -15.71 -7.06 -15.29
CA TRP A 378 -15.43 -5.64 -15.52
C TRP A 378 -14.30 -5.35 -16.50
N GLU A 379 -13.99 -6.29 -17.37
CA GLU A 379 -13.06 -6.07 -18.46
C GLU A 379 -13.75 -5.36 -19.63
N TYR A 380 -13.00 -4.53 -20.33
CA TYR A 380 -13.51 -3.79 -21.49
C TYR A 380 -13.66 -4.72 -22.69
N CYS A 381 -14.89 -5.00 -23.08
CA CYS A 381 -15.25 -6.01 -24.05
C CYS A 381 -14.82 -5.73 -25.50
N ALA A 382 -14.71 -4.48 -25.88
CA ALA A 382 -14.34 -4.12 -27.26
C ALA A 382 -12.96 -4.64 -27.67
N ASP A 383 -12.10 -4.90 -26.70
CA ASP A 383 -10.75 -5.38 -26.91
C ASP A 383 -10.59 -6.89 -26.79
N HIS A 384 -11.62 -7.58 -26.31
CA HIS A 384 -11.64 -9.02 -26.20
C HIS A 384 -11.52 -9.75 -27.54
N GLY A 385 -10.84 -10.89 -27.53
CA GLY A 385 -10.66 -11.72 -28.72
C GLY A 385 -9.66 -11.21 -29.73
N LYS A 386 -9.04 -10.06 -29.49
CA LYS A 386 -7.91 -9.62 -30.31
C LYS A 386 -6.66 -10.42 -29.95
N PRO A 387 -5.86 -10.81 -30.95
CA PRO A 387 -4.60 -11.49 -30.69
C PRO A 387 -3.65 -10.57 -29.93
N PHE A 388 -2.77 -11.16 -29.18
CA PHE A 388 -1.69 -10.46 -28.53
C PHE A 388 -0.96 -9.52 -29.51
N PRO A 389 -0.66 -8.26 -29.15
CA PRO A 389 -0.08 -7.32 -30.07
C PRO A 389 1.34 -7.72 -30.47
N VAL A 390 1.61 -7.69 -31.77
CA VAL A 390 2.96 -7.85 -32.32
C VAL A 390 3.74 -6.54 -32.31
N THR A 391 3.07 -5.44 -31.99
CA THR A 391 3.64 -4.09 -31.86
C THR A 391 3.24 -3.52 -30.51
N LEU A 392 4.18 -2.86 -29.84
CA LEU A 392 3.90 -2.17 -28.58
C LEU A 392 2.84 -1.08 -28.79
N PRO A 393 2.03 -0.78 -27.77
CA PRO A 393 1.16 0.39 -27.73
C PRO A 393 1.92 1.69 -28.00
N GLY A 394 1.19 2.77 -28.24
CA GLY A 394 1.77 4.08 -28.46
C GLY A 394 2.62 4.55 -27.27
N LEU A 395 3.61 5.40 -27.56
CA LEU A 395 4.52 5.92 -26.53
C LEU A 395 3.80 6.65 -25.39
N LEU A 396 2.70 7.32 -25.69
CA LEU A 396 1.89 8.00 -24.67
C LEU A 396 1.27 7.02 -23.69
N ASP A 397 0.75 5.90 -24.18
CA ASP A 397 0.15 4.87 -23.34
C ASP A 397 1.20 4.21 -22.42
N LEU A 398 2.44 4.07 -22.91
CA LEU A 398 3.53 3.54 -22.11
C LEU A 398 4.09 4.56 -21.11
N ALA A 399 4.19 5.84 -21.52
CA ALA A 399 4.91 6.86 -20.76
C ALA A 399 4.08 7.51 -19.63
N PHE A 400 2.76 7.52 -19.76
CA PHE A 400 1.86 8.19 -18.81
C PHE A 400 1.05 7.24 -17.93
N GLY A 401 1.60 6.08 -17.65
CA GLY A 401 0.91 5.09 -16.83
C GLY A 401 -0.27 4.46 -17.52
N GLY A 402 -0.39 4.64 -18.82
CA GLY A 402 -1.40 4.01 -19.64
C GLY A 402 -1.44 2.50 -19.44
N PHE A 403 -2.44 1.89 -19.97
CA PHE A 403 -2.88 0.53 -19.70
C PHE A 403 -1.79 -0.52 -19.85
N TYR A 404 -0.72 -0.22 -20.55
CA TYR A 404 0.27 -1.20 -20.90
C TYR A 404 1.66 -0.83 -20.38
N SER A 405 2.00 -1.37 -19.22
CA SER A 405 3.35 -1.23 -18.65
C SER A 405 3.78 -2.48 -17.90
N GLY A 406 3.02 -3.56 -18.05
CA GLY A 406 3.35 -4.88 -17.51
C GLY A 406 4.05 -5.77 -18.53
N SER A 407 4.36 -7.02 -18.13
CA SER A 407 4.87 -8.04 -19.03
C SER A 407 3.72 -8.84 -19.64
N PRO A 408 3.54 -8.78 -20.96
CA PRO A 408 2.49 -9.52 -21.65
C PRO A 408 2.65 -11.03 -21.60
N PHE A 409 3.80 -11.52 -21.20
CA PHE A 409 4.13 -12.96 -21.24
C PHE A 409 3.90 -13.66 -19.90
N LEU A 410 3.44 -12.96 -18.88
CA LEU A 410 3.20 -13.54 -17.56
C LEU A 410 1.73 -13.91 -17.30
N GLY A 411 0.84 -13.77 -18.31
CA GLY A 411 -0.58 -14.05 -18.19
C GLY A 411 -0.99 -15.51 -18.07
N HIS A 412 -0.08 -16.46 -18.31
CA HIS A 412 -0.37 -17.89 -18.28
C HIS A 412 0.47 -18.60 -17.21
N ASP A 413 -0.15 -19.54 -16.50
CA ASP A 413 0.60 -20.57 -15.79
C ASP A 413 1.27 -21.46 -16.83
N ASP A 414 2.52 -21.90 -16.63
CA ASP A 414 3.25 -22.85 -17.46
C ASP A 414 4.50 -22.23 -18.11
N ALA A 415 4.98 -22.86 -19.15
CA ALA A 415 6.19 -22.43 -19.83
C ALA A 415 5.98 -21.10 -20.55
N LEU A 416 6.81 -20.13 -20.23
CA LEU A 416 6.83 -18.84 -20.93
C LEU A 416 7.30 -19.01 -22.39
N PRO A 417 6.94 -18.10 -23.29
CA PRO A 417 7.40 -18.11 -24.67
C PRO A 417 8.92 -18.16 -24.80
N PRO A 418 9.46 -18.64 -25.91
CA PRO A 418 10.90 -18.68 -26.14
C PRO A 418 11.55 -17.30 -25.99
N GLY A 419 12.56 -17.23 -25.11
CA GLY A 419 13.28 -16.00 -24.81
C GLY A 419 12.86 -15.33 -23.48
N GLU A 420 11.71 -15.70 -22.92
CA GLU A 420 11.19 -15.14 -21.66
C GLU A 420 11.66 -15.92 -20.42
N GLY A 421 12.19 -17.09 -20.60
CA GLY A 421 12.91 -17.89 -19.60
C GLY A 421 12.10 -18.42 -18.42
N GLY A 422 11.86 -19.72 -18.37
CA GLY A 422 11.32 -20.40 -17.19
C GLY A 422 9.83 -20.69 -17.21
N LEU A 423 9.24 -20.74 -16.02
CA LEU A 423 7.83 -21.02 -15.78
C LEU A 423 7.21 -19.87 -15.00
N ASN A 424 6.00 -19.48 -15.36
CA ASN A 424 5.17 -18.60 -14.56
C ASN A 424 4.32 -19.45 -13.61
N PHE A 425 4.62 -19.39 -12.32
CA PHE A 425 3.90 -20.18 -11.31
C PHE A 425 2.70 -19.46 -10.71
N ASN A 426 2.50 -18.20 -11.03
CA ASN A 426 1.47 -17.37 -10.43
C ASN A 426 0.35 -16.99 -11.39
N GLY A 427 0.50 -17.23 -12.68
CA GLY A 427 -0.53 -16.96 -13.70
C GLY A 427 -0.89 -15.51 -13.87
N GLY A 428 -0.43 -14.57 -13.17
CA GLY A 428 -0.88 -13.19 -13.19
C GLY A 428 -0.13 -12.32 -14.20
N TYR A 429 -0.68 -11.15 -14.44
CA TYR A 429 -0.09 -10.11 -15.27
C TYR A 429 0.48 -9.01 -14.38
N HIS A 430 1.76 -8.70 -14.48
CA HIS A 430 2.47 -7.86 -13.53
C HIS A 430 2.57 -6.42 -14.03
N PHE A 431 2.16 -5.49 -13.17
CA PHE A 431 2.34 -4.05 -13.36
C PHE A 431 3.24 -3.51 -12.26
N MET A 432 4.24 -2.75 -12.62
CA MET A 432 5.13 -2.12 -11.65
C MET A 432 4.46 -0.89 -11.02
N TRP A 433 4.45 -0.83 -9.69
CA TRP A 433 4.06 0.34 -8.93
C TRP A 433 5.28 0.88 -8.19
N HIS A 434 5.63 2.13 -8.41
CA HIS A 434 6.91 2.65 -7.94
C HIS A 434 6.88 4.17 -7.72
N SER A 435 7.90 4.69 -7.06
CA SER A 435 8.15 6.13 -7.08
C SER A 435 8.53 6.60 -8.48
N HIS A 436 7.93 7.67 -8.95
CA HIS A 436 8.32 8.31 -10.22
C HIS A 436 9.49 9.30 -10.07
N ASN A 437 10.16 9.29 -8.93
CA ASN A 437 11.47 9.89 -8.72
C ASN A 437 12.53 8.79 -8.88
N GLU A 438 13.25 8.81 -9.97
CA GLU A 438 14.20 7.76 -10.38
C GLU A 438 15.27 7.46 -9.29
N LYS A 439 15.63 8.45 -8.48
CA LYS A 439 16.58 8.27 -7.37
C LYS A 439 16.04 7.31 -6.30
N GLU A 440 14.74 7.27 -6.13
CA GLU A 440 14.06 6.45 -5.11
C GLU A 440 13.94 4.97 -5.51
N LEU A 441 14.37 4.62 -6.73
CA LEU A 441 14.41 3.24 -7.23
C LEU A 441 15.76 2.56 -7.00
N ALA A 442 16.49 3.01 -5.99
CA ALA A 442 17.79 2.46 -5.63
C ALA A 442 17.89 2.22 -4.11
N ASN A 443 18.77 1.29 -3.72
CA ASN A 443 19.22 1.12 -2.37
C ASN A 443 20.69 1.47 -2.33
N PHE A 444 21.08 2.52 -1.61
CA PHE A 444 22.46 2.97 -1.55
C PHE A 444 23.15 3.00 -2.93
N ASP A 445 22.48 3.64 -3.91
CA ASP A 445 22.89 3.72 -5.33
C ASP A 445 22.87 2.37 -6.10
N VAL A 446 22.36 1.29 -5.53
CA VAL A 446 22.16 0.01 -6.24
C VAL A 446 20.75 -0.01 -6.86
N PHE A 447 20.72 -0.01 -8.18
CA PHE A 447 19.48 -0.12 -8.98
C PHE A 447 19.36 -1.53 -9.58
N PRO A 448 18.17 -2.15 -9.69
CA PRO A 448 16.90 -1.68 -9.15
C PRO A 448 16.75 -1.96 -7.65
N GLY A 449 15.96 -1.16 -6.97
CA GLY A 449 15.73 -1.29 -5.54
C GLY A 449 14.72 -0.24 -5.05
N GLY A 450 14.81 0.09 -3.77
CA GLY A 450 14.10 1.21 -3.17
C GLY A 450 12.57 1.09 -3.20
N MET A 451 11.92 2.20 -3.53
CA MET A 451 10.48 2.40 -3.44
C MET A 451 9.76 1.83 -4.67
N MET A 452 9.69 0.51 -4.76
CA MET A 452 9.03 -0.22 -5.84
C MET A 452 8.29 -1.44 -5.29
N THR A 453 7.13 -1.73 -5.85
CA THR A 453 6.37 -2.96 -5.65
C THR A 453 5.68 -3.36 -6.94
N MET A 454 4.82 -4.39 -6.90
CA MET A 454 4.07 -4.87 -8.06
C MET A 454 2.59 -4.98 -7.74
N PHE A 455 1.78 -4.70 -8.74
CA PHE A 455 0.41 -5.16 -8.84
C PHE A 455 0.35 -6.38 -9.76
N VAL A 456 -0.31 -7.43 -9.33
CA VAL A 456 -0.57 -8.61 -10.16
C VAL A 456 -2.05 -8.69 -10.44
N LEU A 457 -2.39 -8.62 -11.71
CA LEU A 457 -3.71 -8.87 -12.21
C LEU A 457 -3.87 -10.38 -12.38
N GLU A 458 -4.64 -10.98 -11.49
CA GLU A 458 -4.87 -12.42 -11.45
C GLU A 458 -5.99 -12.82 -12.38
N PRO A 459 -5.94 -14.03 -12.95
CA PRO A 459 -7.07 -14.59 -13.69
C PRO A 459 -8.34 -14.63 -12.83
N PRO A 460 -9.53 -14.44 -13.41
CA PRO A 460 -10.81 -14.33 -12.67
C PRO A 460 -11.09 -15.46 -11.67
N GLY A 461 -10.64 -16.67 -11.94
CA GLY A 461 -10.81 -17.84 -11.07
C GLY A 461 -9.85 -17.93 -9.90
N THR A 462 -8.81 -17.11 -9.84
CA THR A 462 -7.74 -17.20 -8.85
C THR A 462 -8.21 -16.68 -7.48
N PRO A 463 -8.04 -17.43 -6.38
CA PRO A 463 -8.29 -16.90 -5.04
C PRO A 463 -7.26 -15.83 -4.68
N ILE A 464 -7.74 -14.66 -4.25
CA ILE A 464 -6.89 -13.63 -3.67
C ILE A 464 -6.92 -13.79 -2.14
N PRO A 465 -5.76 -13.95 -1.49
CA PRO A 465 -5.67 -14.22 -0.07
C PRO A 465 -6.10 -13.05 0.81
#